data_5ca04854901b4bff8351e4c08bcaa48b
#
_entry.id   5ca04854901b4bff8351e4c08bcaa48b
#
_cell.length_a   1.000
_cell.length_b   1.000
_cell.length_c   1.000
_cell.angle_alpha   90.00
_cell.angle_beta   90.00
_cell.angle_gamma   90.00
#
_symmetry.space_group_name_H-M   'P 1'
#
loop_
_entity.id
_entity.type
_entity.pdbx_description
1 polymer ?
#
loop_
_entity_poly.entity_id
_entity_poly.type
_entity_poly.pdbx_seq_one_letter_code
_entity_poly.pdbx_strand_id
1 'polypeptide(L)'
;MTKIGLISDTHSHFDEAMREFLEPVSQIWHAGDIGSPALLEDFQAFKPTTAVYGNIDGRDVRLMVPEVQVFQVEQVKIVMMHIGGYPGRYEPKARQLLTAERPQIFVCGHSHILKVMYDKQFSCLHMNPGAAGVYGFNPKRTMLRFDIDGAKITNLEVWEKDKNRRIPTNGDAL
;
A
#
# COMPACT_ATOMS: atom_id res chain seq x y z
N MET A 1 -10.45 -18.25 -3.87
CA MET A 1 -9.50 -17.30 -4.55
C MET A 1 -9.99 -15.88 -4.33
N THR A 2 -9.16 -15.04 -3.74
CA THR A 2 -9.46 -13.65 -3.37
C THR A 2 -8.50 -12.72 -4.10
N LYS A 3 -9.02 -11.79 -4.91
CA LYS A 3 -8.21 -10.80 -5.64
C LYS A 3 -8.00 -9.55 -4.78
N ILE A 4 -6.76 -9.15 -4.59
CA ILE A 4 -6.33 -8.07 -3.72
C ILE A 4 -5.83 -6.89 -4.55
N GLY A 5 -6.27 -5.69 -4.22
CA GLY A 5 -5.64 -4.44 -4.62
C GLY A 5 -4.78 -3.90 -3.48
N LEU A 6 -3.50 -3.67 -3.71
CA LEU A 6 -2.59 -3.14 -2.70
C LEU A 6 -2.09 -1.75 -3.13
N ILE A 7 -2.34 -0.77 -2.27
CA ILE A 7 -2.02 0.64 -2.49
C ILE A 7 -1.40 1.27 -1.25
N SER A 8 -0.71 2.38 -1.42
CA SER A 8 -0.15 3.20 -0.35
C SER A 8 0.07 4.64 -0.81
N ASP A 9 0.26 5.54 0.15
CA ASP A 9 0.74 6.90 -0.12
C ASP A 9 -0.13 7.64 -1.15
N THR A 10 -1.45 7.60 -0.92
CA THR A 10 -2.44 8.24 -1.78
C THR A 10 -2.54 9.75 -1.58
N HIS A 11 -2.23 10.24 -0.36
CA HIS A 11 -2.26 11.66 -0.03
C HIS A 11 -3.53 12.37 -0.56
N SER A 12 -4.69 11.84 -0.20
CA SER A 12 -6.02 12.34 -0.61
C SER A 12 -6.32 12.26 -2.10
N HIS A 13 -5.63 11.37 -2.85
CA HIS A 13 -5.83 11.22 -4.29
C HIS A 13 -6.40 9.84 -4.66
N PHE A 14 -7.54 9.83 -5.36
CA PHE A 14 -8.18 8.63 -5.90
C PHE A 14 -8.91 8.97 -7.20
N ASP A 15 -8.22 8.79 -8.32
CA ASP A 15 -8.72 9.11 -9.66
C ASP A 15 -9.33 7.89 -10.39
N GLU A 16 -9.92 8.16 -11.56
CA GLU A 16 -10.58 7.14 -12.38
C GLU A 16 -9.63 6.03 -12.80
N ALA A 17 -8.38 6.35 -13.15
CA ALA A 17 -7.40 5.32 -13.53
C ALA A 17 -7.07 4.35 -12.39
N MET A 18 -7.09 4.82 -11.14
CA MET A 18 -6.97 3.95 -9.96
C MET A 18 -8.21 3.09 -9.80
N ARG A 19 -9.42 3.66 -9.99
CA ARG A 19 -10.70 2.94 -9.90
C ARG A 19 -10.76 1.81 -10.94
N GLU A 20 -10.43 2.09 -12.19
CA GLU A 20 -10.39 1.10 -13.27
C GLU A 20 -9.45 -0.09 -12.93
N PHE A 21 -8.25 0.20 -12.44
CA PHE A 21 -7.32 -0.85 -12.06
C PHE A 21 -7.82 -1.67 -10.86
N LEU A 22 -8.46 -1.04 -9.89
CA LEU A 22 -8.97 -1.67 -8.68
C LEU A 22 -10.37 -2.26 -8.84
N GLU A 23 -11.07 -2.01 -9.96
CA GLU A 23 -12.42 -2.51 -10.19
C GLU A 23 -12.54 -4.03 -10.01
N PRO A 24 -11.65 -4.87 -10.57
CA PRO A 24 -11.78 -6.33 -10.47
C PRO A 24 -11.41 -6.92 -9.10
N VAL A 25 -10.91 -6.11 -8.14
CA VAL A 25 -10.47 -6.66 -6.85
C VAL A 25 -11.65 -6.96 -5.92
N SER A 26 -11.46 -7.95 -5.06
CA SER A 26 -12.42 -8.31 -4.03
C SER A 26 -12.32 -7.40 -2.80
N GLN A 27 -11.11 -6.92 -2.51
CA GLN A 27 -10.81 -6.02 -1.41
C GLN A 27 -9.54 -5.22 -1.66
N ILE A 28 -9.42 -4.10 -0.96
CA ILE A 28 -8.27 -3.19 -1.02
C ILE A 28 -7.50 -3.24 0.30
N TRP A 29 -6.17 -3.27 0.21
CA TRP A 29 -5.26 -3.03 1.33
C TRP A 29 -4.56 -1.70 1.12
N HIS A 30 -4.67 -0.81 2.11
CA HIS A 30 -4.05 0.51 2.07
C HIS A 30 -2.98 0.65 3.15
N ALA A 31 -1.73 0.73 2.73
CA ALA A 31 -0.55 0.72 3.61
C ALA A 31 -0.16 2.10 4.20
N GLY A 32 -1.12 3.01 4.34
CA GLY A 32 -0.94 4.28 5.04
C GLY A 32 -0.65 5.50 4.17
N ASP A 33 -0.55 6.67 4.82
CA ASP A 33 -0.52 7.98 4.17
C ASP A 33 -1.74 8.19 3.27
N ILE A 34 -2.91 7.99 3.87
CA ILE A 34 -4.21 8.07 3.22
C ILE A 34 -4.52 9.52 2.85
N GLY A 35 -4.37 10.43 3.81
CA GLY A 35 -4.49 11.87 3.64
C GLY A 35 -5.74 12.48 4.25
N SER A 36 -6.91 11.84 4.17
CA SER A 36 -8.15 12.36 4.77
C SER A 36 -9.15 11.26 5.11
N PRO A 37 -10.05 11.50 6.09
CA PRO A 37 -11.17 10.61 6.38
C PRO A 37 -12.07 10.37 5.16
N ALA A 38 -12.38 11.42 4.40
CA ALA A 38 -13.23 11.34 3.22
C ALA A 38 -12.66 10.38 2.16
N LEU A 39 -11.35 10.38 1.96
CA LEU A 39 -10.72 9.44 1.03
C LEU A 39 -10.83 7.99 1.51
N LEU A 40 -10.65 7.75 2.81
CA LEU A 40 -10.81 6.41 3.38
C LEU A 40 -12.25 5.91 3.21
N GLU A 41 -13.24 6.77 3.44
CA GLU A 41 -14.65 6.49 3.21
C GLU A 41 -14.93 6.17 1.73
N ASP A 42 -14.31 6.90 0.79
CA ASP A 42 -14.42 6.63 -0.63
C ASP A 42 -13.89 5.23 -1.00
N PHE A 43 -12.75 4.82 -0.44
CA PHE A 43 -12.23 3.46 -0.64
C PHE A 43 -13.18 2.41 -0.04
N GLN A 44 -13.68 2.63 1.17
CA GLN A 44 -14.59 1.72 1.86
C GLN A 44 -15.95 1.60 1.15
N ALA A 45 -16.43 2.68 0.55
CA ALA A 45 -17.64 2.66 -0.28
C ALA A 45 -17.41 1.94 -1.62
N PHE A 46 -16.19 2.00 -2.15
CA PHE A 46 -15.84 1.37 -3.42
C PHE A 46 -15.62 -0.15 -3.28
N LYS A 47 -14.81 -0.58 -2.30
CA LYS A 47 -14.50 -1.99 -2.01
C LYS A 47 -14.26 -2.20 -0.51
N PRO A 48 -14.49 -3.41 0.04
CA PRO A 48 -14.00 -3.75 1.38
C PRO A 48 -12.53 -3.36 1.52
N THR A 49 -12.20 -2.52 2.51
CA THR A 49 -10.86 -1.93 2.64
C THR A 49 -10.29 -2.21 4.02
N THR A 50 -9.11 -2.83 4.06
CA THR A 50 -8.27 -2.95 5.25
C THR A 50 -7.15 -1.92 5.14
N ALA A 51 -7.00 -1.06 6.14
CA ALA A 51 -6.03 0.03 6.09
C ALA A 51 -5.26 0.20 7.40
N VAL A 52 -4.10 0.82 7.31
CA VAL A 52 -3.33 1.37 8.43
C VAL A 52 -3.12 2.86 8.20
N TYR A 53 -2.87 3.63 9.25
CA TYR A 53 -2.46 5.02 9.06
C TYR A 53 -0.95 5.14 8.82
N GLY A 54 -0.54 6.21 8.16
CA GLY A 54 0.85 6.60 7.97
C GLY A 54 1.24 7.83 8.79
N ASN A 55 2.46 8.31 8.56
CA ASN A 55 3.02 9.42 9.34
C ASN A 55 2.37 10.77 9.03
N ILE A 56 1.83 10.98 7.82
CA ILE A 56 1.13 12.24 7.49
C ILE A 56 -0.34 12.22 7.94
N ASP A 57 -0.89 11.06 8.29
CA ASP A 57 -2.29 10.94 8.66
C ASP A 57 -2.56 11.60 10.02
N GLY A 58 -3.52 12.51 10.05
CA GLY A 58 -3.94 13.23 11.24
C GLY A 58 -4.79 12.38 12.20
N ARG A 59 -5.16 12.99 13.33
CA ARG A 59 -5.94 12.34 14.39
C ARG A 59 -7.21 11.66 13.86
N ASP A 60 -7.92 12.32 12.94
CA ASP A 60 -9.21 11.83 12.46
C ASP A 60 -9.06 10.50 11.70
N VAL A 61 -8.06 10.36 10.82
CA VAL A 61 -7.73 9.11 10.14
C VAL A 61 -7.25 8.05 11.15
N ARG A 62 -6.41 8.44 12.12
CA ARG A 62 -5.88 7.53 13.14
C ARG A 62 -6.95 6.96 14.09
N LEU A 63 -8.08 7.63 14.23
CA LEU A 63 -9.23 7.11 14.95
C LEU A 63 -10.03 6.07 14.14
N MET A 64 -9.90 6.06 12.82
CA MET A 64 -10.62 5.15 11.93
C MET A 64 -9.86 3.86 11.66
N VAL A 65 -8.52 3.91 11.63
CA VAL A 65 -7.66 2.77 11.32
C VAL A 65 -6.45 2.70 12.25
N PRO A 66 -5.93 1.49 12.57
CA PRO A 66 -4.78 1.34 13.47
C PRO A 66 -3.45 1.61 12.74
N GLU A 67 -2.37 1.65 13.53
CA GLU A 67 -0.99 1.72 13.01
C GLU A 67 -0.53 0.43 12.35
N VAL A 68 -0.99 -0.70 12.90
CA VAL A 68 -0.62 -2.05 12.44
C VAL A 68 -1.87 -2.88 12.29
N GLN A 69 -1.95 -3.62 11.21
CA GLN A 69 -2.95 -4.68 11.00
C GLN A 69 -2.25 -6.04 10.93
N VAL A 70 -2.79 -7.00 11.70
CA VAL A 70 -2.46 -8.41 11.59
C VAL A 70 -3.74 -9.14 11.26
N PHE A 71 -3.82 -9.73 10.09
CA PHE A 71 -5.05 -10.35 9.61
C PHE A 71 -4.75 -11.54 8.70
N GLN A 72 -5.79 -12.27 8.34
CA GLN A 72 -5.68 -13.44 7.49
C GLN A 72 -6.65 -13.35 6.32
N VAL A 73 -6.17 -13.70 5.14
CA VAL A 73 -6.98 -13.90 3.95
C VAL A 73 -6.73 -15.31 3.44
N GLU A 74 -7.80 -16.11 3.37
CA GLU A 74 -7.73 -17.54 3.12
C GLU A 74 -6.75 -18.23 4.10
N GLN A 75 -5.63 -18.78 3.62
CA GLN A 75 -4.61 -19.42 4.47
C GLN A 75 -3.35 -18.56 4.63
N VAL A 76 -3.37 -17.32 4.16
CA VAL A 76 -2.23 -16.40 4.20
C VAL A 76 -2.40 -15.44 5.36
N LYS A 77 -1.42 -15.39 6.26
CA LYS A 77 -1.33 -14.39 7.34
C LYS A 77 -0.55 -13.19 6.85
N ILE A 78 -1.10 -12.01 7.11
CA ILE A 78 -0.57 -10.73 6.66
C ILE A 78 -0.26 -9.85 7.88
N VAL A 79 0.88 -9.17 7.85
CA VAL A 79 1.18 -8.02 8.70
C VAL A 79 1.33 -6.80 7.79
N MET A 80 0.62 -5.74 8.12
CA MET A 80 0.67 -4.48 7.39
C MET A 80 0.91 -3.32 8.34
N MET A 81 1.86 -2.45 7.98
CA MET A 81 2.17 -1.20 8.66
C MET A 81 2.73 -0.19 7.64
N HIS A 82 2.73 1.10 7.96
CA HIS A 82 3.19 2.09 7.00
C HIS A 82 4.72 2.15 6.89
N ILE A 83 5.42 2.36 8.00
CA ILE A 83 6.89 2.50 8.03
C ILE A 83 7.53 1.18 8.44
N GLY A 84 7.93 0.37 7.46
CA GLY A 84 8.46 -0.97 7.70
C GLY A 84 9.93 -1.17 7.33
N GLY A 85 10.46 -0.37 6.44
CA GLY A 85 11.75 -0.61 5.82
C GLY A 85 11.68 -1.66 4.71
N TYR A 86 12.72 -2.47 4.57
CA TYR A 86 12.80 -3.48 3.50
C TYR A 86 13.72 -4.65 3.92
N PRO A 87 13.70 -5.79 3.21
CA PRO A 87 14.54 -6.94 3.52
C PRO A 87 16.01 -6.57 3.69
N GLY A 88 16.59 -6.99 4.83
CA GLY A 88 17.93 -6.62 5.25
C GLY A 88 18.03 -5.29 6.00
N ARG A 89 16.99 -4.45 5.98
CA ARG A 89 16.99 -3.13 6.63
C ARG A 89 15.60 -2.73 7.14
N TYR A 90 14.97 -3.64 7.86
CA TYR A 90 13.68 -3.36 8.50
C TYR A 90 13.82 -2.41 9.67
N GLU A 91 12.79 -1.59 9.87
CA GLU A 91 12.61 -0.81 11.09
C GLU A 91 12.48 -1.71 12.33
N PRO A 92 12.91 -1.28 13.52
CA PRO A 92 12.90 -2.13 14.73
C PRO A 92 11.52 -2.73 15.03
N LYS A 93 10.45 -1.95 14.93
CA LYS A 93 9.08 -2.40 15.14
C LYS A 93 8.64 -3.45 14.10
N ALA A 94 8.99 -3.25 12.85
CA ALA A 94 8.70 -4.20 11.76
C ALA A 94 9.41 -5.54 12.03
N ARG A 95 10.67 -5.51 12.46
CA ARG A 95 11.44 -6.71 12.80
C ARG A 95 10.82 -7.47 13.96
N GLN A 96 10.35 -6.76 15.00
CA GLN A 96 9.64 -7.37 16.13
C GLN A 96 8.36 -8.07 15.67
N LEU A 97 7.57 -7.42 14.83
CA LEU A 97 6.32 -7.98 14.28
C LEU A 97 6.60 -9.20 13.39
N LEU A 98 7.59 -9.13 12.49
CA LEU A 98 7.98 -10.24 11.64
C LEU A 98 8.42 -11.47 12.47
N THR A 99 9.15 -11.25 13.56
CA THR A 99 9.60 -12.31 14.47
C THR A 99 8.44 -12.94 15.25
N ALA A 100 7.54 -12.10 15.78
CA ALA A 100 6.42 -12.55 16.61
C ALA A 100 5.30 -13.19 15.81
N GLU A 101 4.91 -12.55 14.70
CA GLU A 101 3.73 -12.93 13.94
C GLU A 101 4.02 -13.95 12.84
N ARG A 102 5.25 -14.00 12.33
CA ARG A 102 5.69 -14.88 11.23
C ARG A 102 4.70 -14.89 10.05
N PRO A 103 4.41 -13.72 9.46
CA PRO A 103 3.45 -13.64 8.37
C PRO A 103 4.01 -14.25 7.09
N GLN A 104 3.13 -14.70 6.19
CA GLN A 104 3.50 -15.04 4.81
C GLN A 104 3.67 -13.81 3.93
N ILE A 105 2.94 -12.72 4.24
CA ILE A 105 3.08 -11.43 3.55
C ILE A 105 3.32 -10.33 4.59
N PHE A 106 4.35 -9.53 4.35
CA PHE A 106 4.58 -8.26 5.05
C PHE A 106 4.40 -7.10 4.10
N VAL A 107 3.51 -6.18 4.45
CA VAL A 107 3.16 -5.01 3.63
C VAL A 107 3.60 -3.73 4.33
N CYS A 108 4.25 -2.84 3.59
CA CYS A 108 4.52 -1.47 4.04
C CYS A 108 4.46 -0.47 2.89
N GLY A 109 4.57 0.83 3.20
CA GLY A 109 4.60 1.94 2.27
C GLY A 109 5.76 2.90 2.55
N HIS A 110 5.48 4.20 2.66
CA HIS A 110 6.35 5.28 3.09
C HIS A 110 7.51 5.63 2.14
N SER A 111 8.27 4.67 1.66
CA SER A 111 9.42 4.94 0.77
C SER A 111 9.02 5.44 -0.62
N HIS A 112 7.76 5.28 -1.01
CA HIS A 112 7.25 5.51 -2.36
C HIS A 112 7.93 4.66 -3.44
N ILE A 113 8.67 3.62 -3.05
CA ILE A 113 9.42 2.75 -3.97
C ILE A 113 8.73 1.40 -4.04
N LEU A 114 8.27 1.06 -5.24
CA LEU A 114 7.74 -0.28 -5.53
C LEU A 114 8.80 -1.35 -5.25
N LYS A 115 8.49 -2.28 -4.35
CA LYS A 115 9.36 -3.42 -4.05
C LYS A 115 8.54 -4.67 -3.70
N VAL A 116 8.71 -5.72 -4.46
CA VAL A 116 8.19 -7.06 -4.14
C VAL A 116 9.37 -8.03 -4.11
N MET A 117 9.59 -8.65 -2.95
CA MET A 117 10.78 -9.46 -2.73
C MET A 117 10.52 -10.52 -1.66
N TYR A 118 10.90 -11.76 -1.93
CA TYR A 118 10.88 -12.80 -0.91
C TYR A 118 12.06 -12.65 0.04
N ASP A 119 11.77 -12.52 1.32
CA ASP A 119 12.76 -12.44 2.39
C ASP A 119 12.98 -13.83 2.97
N LYS A 120 14.16 -14.40 2.72
CA LYS A 120 14.56 -15.71 3.23
C LYS A 120 14.74 -15.73 4.75
N GLN A 121 15.14 -14.60 5.35
CA GLN A 121 15.38 -14.52 6.80
C GLN A 121 14.08 -14.70 7.59
N PHE A 122 12.99 -14.11 7.13
CA PHE A 122 11.68 -14.21 7.78
C PHE A 122 10.72 -15.17 7.07
N SER A 123 11.15 -15.80 5.97
CA SER A 123 10.31 -16.67 5.13
C SER A 123 9.00 -15.97 4.73
N CYS A 124 9.09 -14.73 4.28
CA CYS A 124 7.99 -13.82 4.08
C CYS A 124 8.09 -13.10 2.74
N LEU A 125 6.97 -12.91 2.05
CA LEU A 125 6.91 -12.04 0.88
C LEU A 125 6.76 -10.59 1.32
N HIS A 126 7.80 -9.79 1.13
CA HIS A 126 7.77 -8.34 1.35
C HIS A 126 7.13 -7.64 0.17
N MET A 127 6.16 -6.77 0.44
CA MET A 127 5.46 -6.00 -0.59
C MET A 127 5.36 -4.53 -0.18
N ASN A 128 5.90 -3.65 -1.00
CA ASN A 128 5.65 -2.21 -0.96
C ASN A 128 5.10 -1.81 -2.33
N PRO A 129 3.86 -1.29 -2.41
CA PRO A 129 3.25 -0.97 -3.70
C PRO A 129 3.81 0.30 -4.34
N GLY A 130 4.70 1.01 -3.66
CA GLY A 130 5.06 2.37 -4.03
C GLY A 130 3.96 3.37 -3.69
N ALA A 131 4.00 4.55 -4.28
CA ALA A 131 3.00 5.60 -4.05
C ALA A 131 1.94 5.62 -5.16
N ALA A 132 0.67 5.47 -4.79
CA ALA A 132 -0.45 5.56 -5.73
C ALA A 132 -0.86 7.02 -6.02
N GLY A 133 -0.55 7.93 -5.11
CA GLY A 133 -0.86 9.36 -5.23
C GLY A 133 0.13 10.12 -6.11
N VAL A 134 -0.17 11.41 -6.28
CA VAL A 134 0.63 12.34 -7.11
C VAL A 134 1.74 13.04 -6.33
N TYR A 135 1.71 12.95 -4.99
CA TYR A 135 2.69 13.60 -4.10
C TYR A 135 4.04 12.85 -4.05
N GLY A 136 5.11 13.57 -3.75
CA GLY A 136 6.46 13.01 -3.56
C GLY A 136 7.35 13.07 -4.80
N PHE A 137 8.64 12.76 -4.59
CA PHE A 137 9.71 12.94 -5.61
C PHE A 137 9.75 11.84 -6.67
N ASN A 138 9.23 10.65 -6.38
CA ASN A 138 9.21 9.56 -7.35
C ASN A 138 8.39 9.99 -8.58
N PRO A 139 8.92 9.87 -9.81
CA PRO A 139 8.21 10.27 -11.02
C PRO A 139 7.04 9.37 -11.39
N LYS A 140 7.00 8.18 -10.82
CA LYS A 140 5.97 7.16 -11.10
C LYS A 140 4.97 7.05 -9.94
N ARG A 141 3.73 6.80 -10.30
CA ARG A 141 2.67 6.28 -9.43
C ARG A 141 2.58 4.79 -9.64
N THR A 142 2.42 4.02 -8.57
CA THR A 142 2.35 2.56 -8.67
C THR A 142 1.31 1.97 -7.74
N MET A 143 0.72 0.86 -8.14
CA MET A 143 -0.18 0.01 -7.35
C MET A 143 0.07 -1.44 -7.71
N LEU A 144 -0.35 -2.35 -6.85
CA LEU A 144 -0.28 -3.78 -7.08
C LEU A 144 -1.66 -4.42 -7.08
N ARG A 145 -1.80 -5.50 -7.83
CA ARG A 145 -2.96 -6.37 -7.81
C ARG A 145 -2.47 -7.82 -7.90
N PHE A 146 -3.04 -8.71 -7.09
CA PHE A 146 -2.65 -10.13 -7.07
C PHE A 146 -3.78 -11.00 -6.51
N ASP A 147 -3.66 -12.30 -6.69
CA ASP A 147 -4.61 -13.28 -6.18
C ASP A 147 -4.04 -14.07 -5.00
N ILE A 148 -4.87 -14.34 -4.00
CA ILE A 148 -4.64 -15.34 -2.95
C ILE A 148 -5.60 -16.50 -3.20
N ASP A 149 -5.04 -17.71 -3.32
CA ASP A 149 -5.79 -18.95 -3.49
C ASP A 149 -5.27 -20.01 -2.51
N GLY A 150 -6.01 -20.20 -1.41
CA GLY A 150 -5.53 -20.98 -0.28
C GLY A 150 -4.27 -20.36 0.33
N ALA A 151 -3.14 -21.02 0.20
CA ALA A 151 -1.82 -20.54 0.65
C ALA A 151 -0.97 -19.95 -0.50
N LYS A 152 -1.49 -19.93 -1.72
CA LYS A 152 -0.73 -19.48 -2.90
C LYS A 152 -1.01 -18.02 -3.21
N ILE A 153 0.05 -17.29 -3.55
CA ILE A 153 0.00 -15.91 -4.04
C ILE A 153 0.40 -15.96 -5.50
N THR A 154 -0.50 -15.50 -6.38
CA THR A 154 -0.34 -15.63 -7.84
C THR A 154 -0.82 -14.37 -8.56
N ASN A 155 -0.59 -14.31 -9.87
CA ASN A 155 -1.11 -13.28 -10.77
C ASN A 155 -0.77 -11.86 -10.31
N LEU A 156 0.48 -11.63 -9.88
CA LEU A 156 0.94 -10.30 -9.50
C LEU A 156 1.00 -9.40 -10.73
N GLU A 157 0.26 -8.30 -10.66
CA GLU A 157 0.22 -7.25 -11.66
C GLU A 157 0.68 -5.93 -11.06
N VAL A 158 1.43 -5.16 -11.81
CA VAL A 158 1.85 -3.81 -11.46
C VAL A 158 1.14 -2.81 -12.36
N TRP A 159 0.45 -1.85 -11.76
CA TRP A 159 0.00 -0.65 -12.46
C TRP A 159 1.03 0.46 -12.28
N GLU A 160 1.39 1.11 -13.36
CA GLU A 160 2.34 2.21 -13.36
C GLU A 160 1.82 3.36 -14.23
N LYS A 161 1.92 4.58 -13.72
CA LYS A 161 1.58 5.80 -14.44
C LYS A 161 2.56 6.91 -14.10
N ASP A 162 2.99 7.68 -15.09
CA ASP A 162 3.80 8.86 -14.85
C ASP A 162 3.01 9.92 -14.08
N LYS A 163 3.66 10.57 -13.11
CA LYS A 163 3.11 11.79 -12.53
C LYS A 163 3.22 12.89 -13.59
N ASN A 164 2.07 13.45 -13.99
CA ASN A 164 2.04 14.63 -14.86
C ASN A 164 2.66 15.82 -14.11
N ARG A 165 3.99 15.92 -14.11
CA ARG A 165 4.68 17.14 -13.71
C ARG A 165 4.44 18.13 -14.85
N ARG A 166 3.69 19.23 -14.60
CA ARG A 166 3.80 20.42 -15.43
C ARG A 166 5.28 20.80 -15.38
N ILE A 167 5.98 20.61 -16.50
CA ILE A 167 7.27 21.26 -16.70
C ILE A 167 6.94 22.74 -16.65
N PRO A 168 7.51 23.56 -15.74
CA PRO A 168 7.33 25.01 -15.80
C PRO A 168 7.83 25.43 -17.18
N THR A 169 6.91 25.87 -18.03
CA THR A 169 7.31 26.55 -19.27
C THR A 169 7.96 27.85 -18.84
N ASN A 170 9.14 28.15 -19.40
CA ASN A 170 9.97 29.35 -19.12
C ASN A 170 9.21 30.67 -19.42
N GLY A 171 7.93 30.75 -19.17
CA GLY A 171 7.05 31.89 -19.40
C GLY A 171 6.41 32.48 -18.13
N ASP A 172 6.51 31.85 -16.95
CA ASP A 172 5.86 32.34 -15.72
C ASP A 172 6.83 33.11 -14.79
N ALA A 173 7.89 33.68 -15.36
CA ALA A 173 8.75 34.64 -14.64
C ALA A 173 8.44 36.05 -15.11
N LEU A 174 7.44 36.72 -14.50
CA LEU A 174 7.34 38.16 -14.36
C LEU A 174 6.65 38.49 -13.04
#